data_fd456db941a75bce8e58ea5850413a30
#
_entry.id   fd456db941a75bce8e58ea5850413a30
#
_cell.length_a   1.000
_cell.length_b   1.000
_cell.length_c   1.000
_cell.angle_alpha   90.00
_cell.angle_beta   90.00
_cell.angle_gamma   90.00
#
_symmetry.space_group_name_H-M   'P 1'
#
loop_
_entity.id
_entity.type
_entity.pdbx_description
1 polymer ?
#
loop_
_entity_poly.entity_id
_entity_poly.type
_entity_poly.pdbx_seq_one_letter_code
_entity_poly.pdbx_strand_id
1 'polypeptide(L)'
;MGKDDTKNKKIQDKETEELKQKIEELDNKYKRALADYQNLEKRAVGERREWIKTANKDLLLRLLPGLDTLMLAAKHVTDQGLKLSIEKFLEILKNEGVEKIETIGKTFDPASMECIETVVGQEGMVIEELQSGYHQYDNILRPAQVKVGSEIPK
;
A
#
# COMPACT_ATOMS: atom_id res chain seq x y z
N MET A 1 -14.60 -54.04 57.06
CA MET A 1 -13.47 -53.22 56.59
C MET A 1 -13.34 -53.32 55.06
N GLY A 2 -14.27 -52.84 54.27
CA GLY A 2 -14.20 -53.01 52.79
C GLY A 2 -15.13 -52.08 52.00
N LYS A 3 -15.98 -51.24 52.67
CA LYS A 3 -16.90 -50.35 51.96
C LYS A 3 -16.38 -48.90 51.84
N ASP A 4 -15.45 -48.48 52.69
CA ASP A 4 -14.88 -47.11 52.63
C ASP A 4 -13.76 -47.00 51.60
N ASP A 5 -12.97 -48.03 51.38
CA ASP A 5 -11.90 -48.02 50.38
C ASP A 5 -12.43 -47.93 48.94
N THR A 6 -13.56 -48.59 48.66
CA THR A 6 -14.21 -48.53 47.33
C THR A 6 -14.89 -47.18 47.06
N LYS A 7 -15.32 -46.47 48.07
CA LYS A 7 -15.93 -45.14 47.94
C LYS A 7 -14.86 -44.07 47.72
N ASN A 8 -13.74 -44.16 48.41
CA ASN A 8 -12.60 -43.27 48.27
C ASN A 8 -11.96 -43.41 46.87
N LYS A 9 -11.82 -44.65 46.37
CA LYS A 9 -11.30 -44.92 45.02
C LYS A 9 -12.19 -44.34 43.93
N LYS A 10 -13.52 -44.43 44.05
CA LYS A 10 -14.48 -43.86 43.11
C LYS A 10 -14.48 -42.33 43.11
N ILE A 11 -14.18 -41.67 44.22
CA ILE A 11 -14.05 -40.23 44.32
C ILE A 11 -12.75 -39.78 43.64
N GLN A 12 -11.63 -40.44 43.93
CA GLN A 12 -10.35 -40.16 43.28
C GLN A 12 -10.38 -40.39 41.78
N ASP A 13 -11.08 -41.42 41.29
CA ASP A 13 -11.22 -41.70 39.84
C ASP A 13 -12.06 -40.57 39.16
N LYS A 14 -13.11 -40.06 39.82
CA LYS A 14 -13.88 -38.91 39.31
C LYS A 14 -13.09 -37.63 39.28
N GLU A 15 -12.38 -37.29 40.34
CA GLU A 15 -11.53 -36.11 40.38
C GLU A 15 -10.41 -36.15 39.35
N THR A 16 -9.83 -37.35 39.12
CA THR A 16 -8.81 -37.56 38.10
C THR A 16 -9.37 -37.35 36.70
N GLU A 17 -10.59 -37.78 36.44
CA GLU A 17 -11.27 -37.59 35.16
C GLU A 17 -11.62 -36.13 34.91
N GLU A 18 -12.15 -35.42 35.90
CA GLU A 18 -12.44 -34.00 35.84
C GLU A 18 -11.18 -33.16 35.62
N LEU A 19 -10.06 -33.52 36.27
CA LEU A 19 -8.76 -32.89 36.04
C LEU A 19 -8.23 -33.12 34.65
N LYS A 20 -8.34 -34.32 34.08
CA LYS A 20 -7.95 -34.63 32.71
C LYS A 20 -8.75 -33.84 31.70
N GLN A 21 -10.07 -33.73 31.86
CA GLN A 21 -10.94 -32.93 31.01
C GLN A 21 -10.55 -31.46 31.06
N LYS A 22 -10.23 -30.94 32.27
CA LYS A 22 -9.81 -29.58 32.44
C LYS A 22 -8.43 -29.26 31.80
N ILE A 23 -7.52 -30.23 31.90
CA ILE A 23 -6.22 -30.16 31.20
C ILE A 23 -6.41 -30.12 29.68
N GLU A 24 -7.26 -30.97 29.14
CA GLU A 24 -7.54 -31.00 27.69
C GLU A 24 -8.20 -29.71 27.22
N GLU A 25 -9.16 -29.18 28.00
CA GLU A 25 -9.79 -27.89 27.70
C GLU A 25 -8.77 -26.74 27.72
N LEU A 26 -7.90 -26.71 28.72
CA LEU A 26 -6.85 -25.71 28.83
C LEU A 26 -5.81 -25.82 27.71
N ASP A 27 -5.42 -27.04 27.32
CA ASP A 27 -4.51 -27.29 26.21
C ASP A 27 -5.11 -26.82 24.88
N ASN A 28 -6.39 -27.09 24.65
CA ASN A 28 -7.10 -26.61 23.48
C ASN A 28 -7.20 -25.07 23.44
N LYS A 29 -7.49 -24.44 24.60
CA LYS A 29 -7.48 -22.97 24.71
C LYS A 29 -6.08 -22.39 24.46
N TYR A 30 -5.06 -23.03 25.01
CA TYR A 30 -3.67 -22.63 24.80
C TYR A 30 -3.26 -22.72 23.33
N LYS A 31 -3.55 -23.83 22.67
CA LYS A 31 -3.25 -24.04 21.22
C LYS A 31 -3.95 -22.98 20.37
N ARG A 32 -5.20 -22.67 20.69
CA ARG A 32 -5.96 -21.63 19.99
C ARG A 32 -5.35 -20.25 20.21
N ALA A 33 -5.04 -19.90 21.45
CA ALA A 33 -4.41 -18.61 21.78
C ALA A 33 -3.03 -18.47 21.09
N LEU A 34 -2.26 -19.56 21.02
CA LEU A 34 -0.98 -19.56 20.34
C LEU A 34 -1.13 -19.34 18.83
N ALA A 35 -2.13 -19.97 18.21
CA ALA A 35 -2.43 -19.77 16.77
C ALA A 35 -2.89 -18.33 16.51
N ASP A 36 -3.75 -17.78 17.38
CA ASP A 36 -4.21 -16.39 17.26
C ASP A 36 -3.06 -15.40 17.43
N TYR A 37 -2.15 -15.66 18.37
CA TYR A 37 -0.94 -14.85 18.57
C TYR A 37 -0.03 -14.87 17.32
N GLN A 38 0.23 -16.04 16.76
CA GLN A 38 1.06 -16.17 15.54
C GLN A 38 0.43 -15.45 14.34
N ASN A 39 -0.89 -15.51 14.20
CA ASN A 39 -1.61 -14.79 13.16
C ASN A 39 -1.53 -13.26 13.37
N LEU A 40 -1.67 -12.81 14.62
CA LEU A 40 -1.52 -11.40 14.97
C LEU A 40 -0.11 -10.89 14.69
N GLU A 41 0.92 -11.67 15.06
CA GLU A 41 2.31 -11.32 14.81
C GLU A 41 2.61 -11.17 13.30
N LYS A 42 2.18 -12.15 12.50
CA LYS A 42 2.32 -12.07 11.02
C LYS A 42 1.65 -10.83 10.46
N ARG A 43 0.44 -10.53 10.92
CA ARG A 43 -0.31 -9.34 10.48
C ARG A 43 0.41 -8.06 10.89
N ALA A 44 0.85 -7.94 12.13
CA ALA A 44 1.57 -6.77 12.63
C ALA A 44 2.87 -6.50 11.88
N VAL A 45 3.63 -7.56 11.55
CA VAL A 45 4.85 -7.45 10.72
C VAL A 45 4.50 -6.97 9.30
N GLY A 46 3.42 -7.49 8.71
CA GLY A 46 2.93 -7.05 7.41
C GLY A 46 2.52 -5.58 7.40
N GLU A 47 1.66 -5.17 8.33
CA GLU A 47 1.20 -3.79 8.50
C GLU A 47 2.37 -2.82 8.73
N ARG A 48 3.35 -3.21 9.55
CA ARG A 48 4.56 -2.40 9.76
C ARG A 48 5.37 -2.20 8.48
N ARG A 49 5.52 -3.23 7.65
CA ARG A 49 6.21 -3.11 6.36
C ARG A 49 5.52 -2.14 5.43
N GLU A 50 4.20 -2.25 5.29
CA GLU A 50 3.41 -1.33 4.47
C GLU A 50 3.46 0.10 5.02
N TRP A 51 3.39 0.26 6.34
CA TRP A 51 3.52 1.59 6.97
C TRP A 51 4.88 2.24 6.69
N ILE A 52 5.97 1.46 6.77
CA ILE A 52 7.32 1.97 6.44
C ILE A 52 7.40 2.39 4.97
N LYS A 53 6.84 1.61 4.04
CA LYS A 53 6.83 1.96 2.60
C LYS A 53 6.08 3.26 2.32
N THR A 54 5.02 3.55 3.07
CA THR A 54 4.14 4.70 2.83
C THR A 54 4.38 5.86 3.80
N ALA A 55 5.29 5.73 4.76
CA ALA A 55 5.58 6.74 5.78
C ALA A 55 5.94 8.11 5.18
N ASN A 56 6.62 8.11 4.03
CA ASN A 56 7.06 9.33 3.35
C ASN A 56 6.01 9.91 2.38
N LYS A 57 4.84 9.28 2.25
CA LYS A 57 3.83 9.67 1.25
C LYS A 57 3.43 11.13 1.36
N ASP A 58 3.11 11.59 2.57
CA ASP A 58 2.66 12.97 2.80
C ASP A 58 3.76 13.99 2.50
N LEU A 59 5.00 13.66 2.83
CA LEU A 59 6.15 14.51 2.49
C LEU A 59 6.36 14.57 0.98
N LEU A 60 6.32 13.43 0.31
CA LEU A 60 6.45 13.35 -1.14
C LEU A 60 5.37 14.16 -1.85
N LEU A 61 4.11 14.04 -1.43
CA LEU A 61 3.00 14.83 -1.99
C LEU A 61 3.20 16.34 -1.85
N ARG A 62 3.85 16.79 -0.78
CA ARG A 62 4.19 18.22 -0.59
C ARG A 62 5.39 18.67 -1.43
N LEU A 63 6.29 17.77 -1.80
CA LEU A 63 7.47 18.07 -2.62
C LEU A 63 7.16 18.08 -4.12
N LEU A 64 6.21 17.24 -4.59
CA LEU A 64 5.86 17.13 -6.01
C LEU A 64 5.49 18.47 -6.69
N PRO A 65 4.72 19.41 -6.09
CA PRO A 65 4.46 20.71 -6.69
C PRO A 65 5.73 21.54 -6.94
N GLY A 66 6.73 21.41 -6.07
CA GLY A 66 8.04 22.03 -6.28
C GLY A 66 8.76 21.46 -7.50
N LEU A 67 8.73 20.15 -7.67
CA LEU A 67 9.26 19.49 -8.86
C LEU A 67 8.52 19.91 -10.13
N ASP A 68 7.17 19.99 -10.09
CA ASP A 68 6.36 20.46 -11.22
C ASP A 68 6.79 21.86 -11.66
N THR A 69 7.05 22.76 -10.71
CA THR A 69 7.52 24.13 -10.99
C THR A 69 8.90 24.13 -11.63
N LEU A 70 9.83 23.28 -11.16
CA LEU A 70 11.14 23.13 -11.78
C LEU A 70 11.04 22.58 -13.21
N MET A 71 10.19 21.58 -13.43
CA MET A 71 9.95 21.03 -14.77
C MET A 71 9.30 22.05 -15.70
N LEU A 72 8.40 22.88 -15.20
CA LEU A 72 7.80 23.98 -15.98
C LEU A 72 8.86 25.03 -16.33
N ALA A 73 9.72 25.43 -15.39
CA ALA A 73 10.82 26.35 -15.66
C ALA A 73 11.78 25.81 -16.74
N ALA A 74 12.08 24.50 -16.73
CA ALA A 74 12.93 23.87 -17.72
C ALA A 74 12.35 23.87 -19.15
N LYS A 75 11.02 24.06 -19.31
CA LYS A 75 10.41 24.25 -20.65
C LYS A 75 10.72 25.63 -21.24
N HIS A 76 10.97 26.62 -20.40
CA HIS A 76 11.18 28.01 -20.80
C HIS A 76 12.67 28.44 -20.78
N VAL A 77 13.50 27.73 -20.02
CA VAL A 77 14.92 28.06 -19.86
C VAL A 77 15.77 26.87 -20.29
N THR A 78 16.64 27.08 -21.27
CA THR A 78 17.59 26.04 -21.72
C THR A 78 18.86 26.13 -20.88
N ASP A 79 18.78 25.79 -19.61
CA ASP A 79 19.93 25.72 -18.69
C ASP A 79 20.29 24.28 -18.41
N GLN A 80 21.57 23.92 -18.60
CA GLN A 80 22.05 22.57 -18.41
C GLN A 80 22.11 22.19 -16.93
N GLY A 81 22.38 23.15 -16.05
CA GLY A 81 22.40 22.95 -14.60
C GLY A 81 21.00 22.63 -14.07
N LEU A 82 19.96 23.34 -14.57
CA LEU A 82 18.58 23.06 -14.24
C LEU A 82 18.15 21.65 -14.64
N LYS A 83 18.48 21.24 -15.87
CA LYS A 83 18.18 19.88 -16.35
C LYS A 83 18.83 18.81 -15.48
N LEU A 84 20.12 18.95 -15.19
CA LEU A 84 20.85 18.03 -14.33
C LEU A 84 20.28 17.97 -12.92
N SER A 85 19.83 19.11 -12.38
CA SER A 85 19.19 19.17 -11.06
C SER A 85 17.88 18.41 -11.02
N ILE A 86 17.03 18.54 -12.07
CA ILE A 86 15.78 17.80 -12.21
C ILE A 86 16.04 16.29 -12.36
N GLU A 87 16.99 15.91 -13.19
CA GLU A 87 17.36 14.50 -13.37
C GLU A 87 17.83 13.90 -12.05
N LYS A 88 18.65 14.61 -11.29
CA LYS A 88 19.10 14.16 -9.97
C LYS A 88 17.98 14.05 -8.96
N PHE A 89 17.02 14.98 -9.00
CA PHE A 89 15.84 14.93 -8.15
C PHE A 89 14.97 13.71 -8.47
N LEU A 90 14.74 13.43 -9.76
CA LEU A 90 14.00 12.24 -10.22
C LEU A 90 14.71 10.93 -9.84
N GLU A 91 16.04 10.90 -9.90
CA GLU A 91 16.83 9.76 -9.44
C GLU A 91 16.64 9.49 -7.93
N ILE A 92 16.65 10.55 -7.12
CA ILE A 92 16.37 10.43 -5.68
C ILE A 92 14.96 9.87 -5.43
N LEU A 93 13.96 10.40 -6.13
CA LEU A 93 12.58 9.90 -6.04
C LEU A 93 12.49 8.42 -6.42
N LYS A 94 13.19 8.01 -7.49
CA LYS A 94 13.24 6.62 -7.93
C LYS A 94 13.86 5.70 -6.87
N ASN A 95 14.89 6.15 -6.16
CA ASN A 95 15.50 5.39 -5.06
C ASN A 95 14.52 5.20 -3.88
N GLU A 96 13.57 6.14 -3.70
CA GLU A 96 12.47 6.03 -2.72
C GLU A 96 11.26 5.24 -3.26
N GLY A 97 11.41 4.60 -4.43
CA GLY A 97 10.36 3.82 -5.08
C GLY A 97 9.26 4.65 -5.74
N VAL A 98 9.53 5.94 -5.99
CA VAL A 98 8.60 6.84 -6.69
C VAL A 98 8.94 6.88 -8.16
N GLU A 99 7.97 6.53 -9.01
CA GLU A 99 8.13 6.58 -10.45
C GLU A 99 7.01 7.40 -11.10
N LYS A 100 7.36 8.04 -12.22
CA LYS A 100 6.41 8.81 -13.00
C LYS A 100 5.47 7.87 -13.77
N ILE A 101 4.19 8.20 -13.80
CA ILE A 101 3.20 7.51 -14.63
C ILE A 101 3.38 7.97 -16.07
N GLU A 102 3.64 7.04 -16.97
CA GLU A 102 3.71 7.34 -18.40
C GLU A 102 2.29 7.46 -18.97
N THR A 103 1.97 8.61 -19.54
CA THR A 103 0.62 8.96 -19.96
C THR A 103 0.50 9.24 -21.44
N ILE A 104 1.40 10.04 -22.01
CA ILE A 104 1.30 10.53 -23.40
C ILE A 104 1.31 9.37 -24.40
N GLY A 105 0.32 9.35 -25.30
CA GLY A 105 0.17 8.31 -26.30
C GLY A 105 -0.32 6.96 -25.77
N LYS A 106 -0.73 6.89 -24.49
CA LYS A 106 -1.36 5.71 -23.91
C LYS A 106 -2.88 5.88 -23.82
N THR A 107 -3.58 4.77 -23.68
CA THR A 107 -5.02 4.78 -23.41
C THR A 107 -5.27 5.37 -22.02
N PHE A 108 -6.29 6.20 -21.91
CA PHE A 108 -6.70 6.78 -20.63
C PHE A 108 -7.11 5.69 -19.63
N ASP A 109 -6.51 5.73 -18.45
CA ASP A 109 -6.79 4.84 -17.34
C ASP A 109 -7.31 5.63 -16.13
N PRO A 110 -8.62 5.50 -15.79
CA PRO A 110 -9.21 6.22 -14.66
C PRO A 110 -8.58 5.90 -13.29
N ALA A 111 -7.88 4.76 -13.16
CA ALA A 111 -7.23 4.39 -11.91
C ALA A 111 -5.98 5.23 -11.64
N SER A 112 -5.26 5.64 -12.69
CA SER A 112 -3.97 6.33 -12.59
C SER A 112 -3.97 7.74 -13.18
N MET A 113 -5.03 8.14 -13.90
CA MET A 113 -5.13 9.40 -14.64
C MET A 113 -6.45 10.11 -14.35
N GLU A 114 -6.42 11.43 -14.38
CA GLU A 114 -7.57 12.32 -14.25
C GLU A 114 -7.72 13.12 -15.55
N CYS A 115 -8.87 12.96 -16.22
CA CYS A 115 -9.17 13.74 -17.43
C CYS A 115 -9.68 15.12 -17.04
N ILE A 116 -8.91 16.16 -17.37
CA ILE A 116 -9.29 17.57 -17.09
C ILE A 116 -10.07 18.14 -18.27
N GLU A 117 -9.70 17.77 -19.49
CA GLU A 117 -10.28 18.33 -20.71
C GLU A 117 -10.28 17.27 -21.82
N THR A 118 -11.31 17.31 -22.67
CA THR A 118 -11.31 16.55 -23.92
C THR A 118 -10.95 17.45 -25.10
N VAL A 119 -10.06 16.96 -25.96
CA VAL A 119 -9.56 17.68 -27.13
C VAL A 119 -9.76 16.85 -28.41
N VAL A 120 -9.72 17.49 -29.56
CA VAL A 120 -9.78 16.78 -30.84
C VAL A 120 -8.57 15.84 -30.96
N GLY A 121 -8.82 14.55 -31.15
CA GLY A 121 -7.77 13.55 -31.26
C GLY A 121 -8.31 12.13 -31.25
N GLN A 122 -7.41 11.16 -31.24
CA GLN A 122 -7.79 9.75 -31.20
C GLN A 122 -8.58 9.45 -29.92
N GLU A 123 -9.77 8.89 -30.06
CA GLU A 123 -10.69 8.61 -28.97
C GLU A 123 -10.06 7.75 -27.88
N GLY A 124 -10.19 8.21 -26.63
CA GLY A 124 -9.69 7.51 -25.44
C GLY A 124 -8.17 7.53 -25.26
N MET A 125 -7.41 8.22 -26.12
CA MET A 125 -5.96 8.34 -26.00
C MET A 125 -5.58 9.64 -25.28
N VAL A 126 -4.53 9.57 -24.47
CA VAL A 126 -3.95 10.76 -23.84
C VAL A 126 -3.16 11.55 -24.86
N ILE A 127 -3.60 12.77 -25.12
CA ILE A 127 -2.98 13.68 -26.10
C ILE A 127 -1.93 14.58 -25.43
N GLU A 128 -2.23 15.08 -24.23
CA GLU A 128 -1.36 15.99 -23.50
C GLU A 128 -1.39 15.68 -22.00
N GLU A 129 -0.22 15.78 -21.37
CA GLU A 129 -0.07 15.73 -19.91
C GLU A 129 0.05 17.14 -19.37
N LEU A 130 -0.93 17.57 -18.58
CA LEU A 130 -0.93 18.87 -17.91
C LEU A 130 -0.12 18.85 -16.62
N GLN A 131 -0.27 17.78 -15.86
CA GLN A 131 0.45 17.53 -14.61
C GLN A 131 0.88 16.07 -14.51
N SER A 132 2.15 15.85 -14.20
CA SER A 132 2.69 14.49 -14.10
C SER A 132 2.11 13.75 -12.90
N GLY A 133 1.69 12.51 -13.14
CA GLY A 133 1.31 11.55 -12.11
C GLY A 133 2.51 10.79 -11.59
N TYR A 134 2.41 10.32 -10.36
CA TYR A 134 3.45 9.52 -9.71
C TYR A 134 2.82 8.39 -8.91
N HIS A 135 3.46 7.24 -8.91
CA HIS A 135 3.18 6.15 -7.99
C HIS A 135 4.40 5.88 -7.11
N GLN A 136 4.16 5.33 -5.93
CA GLN A 136 5.20 4.83 -5.03
C GLN A 136 4.94 3.35 -4.80
N TYR A 137 5.85 2.51 -5.29
CA TYR A 137 5.63 1.08 -5.39
C TYR A 137 4.29 0.78 -6.10
N ASP A 138 3.37 0.08 -5.45
CA ASP A 138 2.05 -0.27 -5.99
C ASP A 138 0.95 0.78 -5.70
N ASN A 139 1.27 1.88 -4.99
CA ASN A 139 0.30 2.87 -4.56
C ASN A 139 0.42 4.16 -5.39
N ILE A 140 -0.70 4.67 -5.88
CA ILE A 140 -0.72 5.97 -6.55
C ILE A 140 -0.55 7.06 -5.49
N LEU A 141 0.48 7.90 -5.67
CA LEU A 141 0.70 9.11 -4.89
C LEU A 141 -0.23 10.21 -5.36
N ARG A 142 -0.19 10.47 -6.68
CA ARG A 142 -0.99 11.50 -7.33
C ARG A 142 -1.30 11.03 -8.75
N PRO A 143 -2.57 11.06 -9.19
CA PRO A 143 -2.91 10.77 -10.57
C PRO A 143 -2.31 11.81 -11.53
N ALA A 144 -2.08 11.42 -12.76
CA ALA A 144 -1.67 12.36 -13.80
C ALA A 144 -2.89 13.13 -14.30
N GLN A 145 -2.78 14.46 -14.46
CA GLN A 145 -3.80 15.26 -15.10
C GLN A 145 -3.53 15.35 -16.59
N VAL A 146 -4.51 14.93 -17.37
CA VAL A 146 -4.33 14.73 -18.83
C VAL A 146 -5.48 15.33 -19.63
N LYS A 147 -5.18 15.63 -20.91
CA LYS A 147 -6.19 15.85 -21.93
C LYS A 147 -6.36 14.59 -22.74
N VAL A 148 -7.60 14.18 -22.93
CA VAL A 148 -7.96 12.95 -23.64
C VAL A 148 -8.57 13.28 -24.99
N GLY A 149 -8.16 12.52 -26.01
CA GLY A 149 -8.71 12.64 -27.36
C GLY A 149 -10.18 12.22 -27.41
N SER A 150 -10.98 13.03 -28.11
CA SER A 150 -12.36 12.73 -28.48
C SER A 150 -12.63 13.22 -29.90
N GLU A 151 -13.49 12.54 -30.63
CA GLU A 151 -13.92 13.00 -31.97
C GLU A 151 -14.72 14.30 -31.87
N ILE A 152 -15.44 14.53 -30.76
CA ILE A 152 -16.21 15.75 -30.47
C ILE A 152 -15.80 16.26 -29.09
N PRO A 153 -14.96 17.29 -29.00
CA PRO A 153 -14.59 17.88 -27.70
C PRO A 153 -15.81 18.55 -27.07
N LYS A 154 -15.97 18.31 -25.77
CA LYS A 154 -17.02 18.96 -24.95
C LYS A 154 -16.48 20.20 -24.28
#